data_b7b2303e962d1664c624541a3b201203
#
_entry.id   b7b2303e962d1664c624541a3b201203
#
_cell.length_a   1.000
_cell.length_b   1.000
_cell.length_c   1.000
_cell.angle_alpha   90.00
_cell.angle_beta   90.00
_cell.angle_gamma   90.00
#
_symmetry.space_group_name_H-M   'P 1'
#
loop_
_entity.id
_entity.type
_entity.pdbx_description
1 polymer ?
#
loop_
_entity_poly.entity_id
_entity_poly.type
_entity_poly.pdbx_seq_one_letter_code
_entity_poly.pdbx_strand_id
1 'polypeptide(L)'
;MEQFDSWGTRHVGLFTFAQSAKHIALYQKHGFSARFLTAIMSAPVSARHGTAGWSRFSQLSEARQHETLRSCRDAAETLYPGLDLTEEIGATHAQGLGDTVLVEGAGGIAAFAVCHYGARSEAGADNCFVKFGAVRGGASGEEDYSRLLDACEALAAAVGMPKVLAGANMARHEAYRHLVARGYRTEIQGVTMHKDNDPGYCRPGVYVLDDWR
;
A
#
# COMPACT_ATOMS: atom_id res chain seq x y z
N MET A 1 -2.00 23.85 5.42
CA MET A 1 -2.20 23.89 3.95
C MET A 1 -1.04 24.57 3.24
N GLU A 2 -0.60 25.72 3.68
CA GLU A 2 0.54 26.47 3.09
C GLU A 2 1.79 25.61 2.79
N GLN A 3 2.09 24.64 3.65
CA GLN A 3 3.23 23.75 3.45
C GLN A 3 3.04 22.82 2.22
N PHE A 4 1.84 22.29 2.01
CA PHE A 4 1.56 21.48 0.82
C PHE A 4 1.62 22.32 -0.46
N ASP A 5 1.13 23.56 -0.39
CA ASP A 5 1.19 24.51 -1.50
C ASP A 5 2.64 24.87 -1.85
N SER A 6 3.50 25.06 -0.82
CA SER A 6 4.94 25.33 -1.02
C SER A 6 5.71 24.15 -1.61
N TRP A 7 5.25 22.92 -1.36
CA TRP A 7 5.82 21.69 -1.95
C TRP A 7 5.30 21.39 -3.35
N GLY A 8 4.32 22.15 -3.85
CA GLY A 8 3.68 21.88 -5.13
C GLY A 8 2.88 20.58 -5.12
N THR A 9 2.38 20.14 -3.94
CA THR A 9 1.65 18.90 -3.77
C THR A 9 0.33 18.98 -4.52
N ARG A 10 0.11 18.07 -5.47
CA ARG A 10 -1.10 18.07 -6.32
C ARG A 10 -2.27 17.30 -5.71
N HIS A 11 -1.99 16.33 -4.86
CA HIS A 11 -3.02 15.51 -4.21
C HIS A 11 -2.72 15.40 -2.72
N VAL A 12 -3.73 15.65 -1.88
CA VAL A 12 -3.64 15.51 -0.42
C VAL A 12 -4.82 14.68 0.06
N GLY A 13 -4.52 13.57 0.70
CA GLY A 13 -5.50 12.70 1.30
C GLY A 13 -5.20 12.44 2.78
N LEU A 14 -6.19 11.95 3.50
CA LEU A 14 -6.07 11.49 4.87
C LEU A 14 -7.10 10.39 5.15
N PHE A 15 -6.84 9.61 6.19
CA PHE A 15 -7.79 8.67 6.76
C PHE A 15 -8.30 9.19 8.11
N THR A 16 -9.61 9.00 8.38
CA THR A 16 -10.20 9.25 9.69
C THR A 16 -11.30 8.24 9.99
N PHE A 17 -11.65 8.09 11.27
CA PHE A 17 -12.73 7.18 11.67
C PHE A 17 -14.08 7.66 11.14
N ALA A 18 -14.80 6.80 10.42
CA ALA A 18 -16.08 7.14 9.77
C ALA A 18 -17.17 7.54 10.77
N GLN A 19 -17.12 7.02 12.00
CA GLN A 19 -18.06 7.36 13.07
C GLN A 19 -17.73 8.66 13.81
N SER A 20 -16.59 9.28 13.53
CA SER A 20 -16.18 10.51 14.21
C SER A 20 -16.60 11.76 13.45
N ALA A 21 -17.86 12.16 13.61
CA ALA A 21 -18.39 13.37 13.00
C ALA A 21 -17.54 14.62 13.30
N LYS A 22 -16.95 14.69 14.50
CA LYS A 22 -16.06 15.80 14.91
C LYS A 22 -14.80 15.88 14.01
N HIS A 23 -14.14 14.76 13.73
CA HIS A 23 -12.96 14.75 12.87
C HIS A 23 -13.33 15.03 11.41
N ILE A 24 -14.42 14.45 10.92
CA ILE A 24 -14.91 14.73 9.57
C ILE A 24 -15.18 16.23 9.41
N ALA A 25 -15.92 16.85 10.36
CA ALA A 25 -16.21 18.29 10.32
C ALA A 25 -14.93 19.15 10.42
N LEU A 26 -13.93 18.72 11.18
CA LEU A 26 -12.64 19.39 11.24
C LEU A 26 -11.96 19.45 9.88
N TYR A 27 -11.85 18.32 9.19
CA TYR A 27 -11.17 18.26 7.90
C TYR A 27 -11.96 18.97 6.80
N GLN A 28 -13.30 18.91 6.84
CA GLN A 28 -14.17 19.68 5.94
C GLN A 28 -13.88 21.19 5.97
N LYS A 29 -13.56 21.76 7.14
CA LYS A 29 -13.16 23.17 7.28
C LYS A 29 -11.87 23.51 6.53
N HIS A 30 -11.05 22.50 6.21
CA HIS A 30 -9.81 22.67 5.46
C HIS A 30 -9.93 22.23 3.98
N GLY A 31 -11.18 22.08 3.49
CA GLY A 31 -11.45 21.75 2.08
C GLY A 31 -11.36 20.27 1.75
N PHE A 32 -11.33 19.38 2.75
CA PHE A 32 -11.37 17.95 2.50
C PHE A 32 -12.81 17.45 2.33
N SER A 33 -13.03 16.61 1.35
CA SER A 33 -14.30 15.93 1.09
C SER A 33 -14.20 14.47 1.49
N ALA A 34 -15.18 13.97 2.26
CA ALA A 34 -15.31 12.55 2.54
C ALA A 34 -15.62 11.79 1.24
N ARG A 35 -14.88 10.72 0.98
CA ARG A 35 -15.06 9.91 -0.22
C ARG A 35 -15.57 8.53 0.13
N PHE A 36 -14.79 7.48 -0.13
CA PHE A 36 -15.22 6.12 0.13
C PHE A 36 -14.70 5.61 1.47
N LEU A 37 -15.37 4.59 2.01
CA LEU A 37 -14.85 3.85 3.15
C LEU A 37 -13.53 3.19 2.77
N THR A 38 -12.62 3.15 3.74
CA THR A 38 -11.38 2.39 3.67
C THR A 38 -11.41 1.34 4.76
N ALA A 39 -11.26 0.09 4.37
CA ALA A 39 -11.18 -1.04 5.28
C ALA A 39 -9.72 -1.37 5.56
N ILE A 40 -9.35 -1.42 6.83
CA ILE A 40 -8.11 -2.03 7.28
C ILE A 40 -8.45 -3.48 7.58
N MET A 41 -7.86 -4.38 6.81
CA MET A 41 -8.21 -5.79 6.77
C MET A 41 -7.02 -6.65 7.16
N SER A 42 -7.28 -7.80 7.76
CA SER A 42 -6.25 -8.79 8.06
C SER A 42 -6.63 -10.18 7.63
N ALA A 43 -5.60 -11.00 7.39
CA ALA A 43 -5.73 -12.43 7.21
C ALA A 43 -4.62 -13.15 7.97
N PRO A 44 -4.89 -14.36 8.53
CA PRO A 44 -3.85 -15.20 9.07
C PRO A 44 -2.92 -15.66 7.94
N VAL A 45 -1.62 -15.72 8.24
CA VAL A 45 -0.65 -16.27 7.30
C VAL A 45 -0.91 -17.76 7.12
N SER A 46 -1.17 -18.19 5.88
CA SER A 46 -1.40 -19.59 5.54
C SER A 46 -0.09 -20.27 5.12
N ALA A 47 -0.03 -21.59 5.25
CA ALA A 47 1.15 -22.37 4.84
C ALA A 47 1.31 -22.52 3.30
N ARG A 48 0.45 -21.86 2.51
CA ARG A 48 0.35 -22.04 1.05
C ARG A 48 1.06 -20.91 0.29
N HIS A 49 2.35 -20.68 0.55
CA HIS A 49 3.04 -19.63 -0.16
C HIS A 49 3.93 -20.20 -1.26
N GLY A 50 3.61 -19.90 -2.51
CA GLY A 50 4.53 -20.07 -3.63
C GLY A 50 5.76 -19.17 -3.41
N THR A 51 6.95 -19.75 -3.46
CA THR A 51 8.21 -19.02 -3.27
C THR A 51 8.76 -18.44 -4.58
N ALA A 52 8.09 -18.65 -5.70
CA ALA A 52 8.58 -18.26 -7.02
C ALA A 52 8.09 -16.88 -7.44
N GLY A 53 8.99 -16.10 -8.04
CA GLY A 53 8.65 -14.88 -8.77
C GLY A 53 8.57 -13.59 -7.96
N TRP A 54 9.12 -13.56 -6.72
CA TRP A 54 9.29 -12.35 -5.94
C TRP A 54 10.66 -12.29 -5.25
N SER A 55 11.07 -11.09 -4.88
CA SER A 55 12.32 -10.84 -4.18
C SER A 55 12.15 -9.78 -3.09
N ARG A 56 13.17 -9.61 -2.24
CA ARG A 56 13.21 -8.58 -1.19
C ARG A 56 14.20 -7.48 -1.57
N PHE A 57 13.81 -6.25 -1.33
CA PHE A 57 14.68 -5.10 -1.54
C PHE A 57 15.97 -5.19 -0.72
N SER A 58 15.88 -5.63 0.54
CA SER A 58 17.02 -5.78 1.43
C SER A 58 18.07 -6.81 0.97
N GLN A 59 17.68 -7.74 0.10
CA GLN A 59 18.56 -8.81 -0.42
C GLN A 59 19.27 -8.42 -1.73
N LEU A 60 18.94 -7.25 -2.28
CA LEU A 60 19.57 -6.76 -3.50
C LEU A 60 20.92 -6.11 -3.22
N SER A 61 21.85 -6.19 -4.17
CA SER A 61 23.04 -5.36 -4.15
C SER A 61 22.69 -3.88 -4.27
N GLU A 62 23.56 -2.99 -3.79
CA GLU A 62 23.34 -1.53 -3.83
C GLU A 62 23.01 -1.03 -5.25
N ALA A 63 23.74 -1.52 -6.26
CA ALA A 63 23.48 -1.18 -7.66
C ALA A 63 22.06 -1.59 -8.11
N ARG A 64 21.62 -2.78 -7.71
CA ARG A 64 20.26 -3.27 -8.01
C ARG A 64 19.21 -2.52 -7.20
N GLN A 65 19.48 -2.09 -5.98
CA GLN A 65 18.58 -1.26 -5.19
C GLN A 65 18.27 0.05 -5.91
N HIS A 66 19.29 0.76 -6.41
CA HIS A 66 19.09 2.00 -7.17
C HIS A 66 18.28 1.81 -8.45
N GLU A 67 18.50 0.73 -9.18
CA GLU A 67 17.71 0.39 -10.37
C GLU A 67 16.26 0.07 -10.00
N THR A 68 16.06 -0.70 -8.92
CA THR A 68 14.74 -1.10 -8.42
C THR A 68 13.92 0.10 -7.95
N LEU A 69 14.53 1.06 -7.23
CA LEU A 69 13.85 2.29 -6.83
C LEU A 69 13.30 3.06 -8.05
N ARG A 70 14.08 3.18 -9.11
CA ARG A 70 13.59 3.81 -10.35
C ARG A 70 12.42 3.03 -10.95
N SER A 71 12.51 1.70 -11.01
CA SER A 71 11.44 0.85 -11.54
C SER A 71 10.17 0.89 -10.70
N CYS A 72 10.27 1.00 -9.37
CA CYS A 72 9.13 1.19 -8.47
C CYS A 72 8.48 2.57 -8.69
N ARG A 73 9.27 3.64 -8.88
CA ARG A 73 8.76 4.95 -9.24
C ARG A 73 8.00 4.90 -10.56
N ASP A 74 8.58 4.29 -11.60
CA ASP A 74 7.94 4.16 -12.91
C ASP A 74 6.64 3.35 -12.83
N ALA A 75 6.55 2.35 -11.95
CA ALA A 75 5.33 1.61 -11.70
C ALA A 75 4.27 2.49 -11.02
N ALA A 76 4.64 3.24 -9.98
CA ALA A 76 3.75 4.12 -9.24
C ALA A 76 3.22 5.29 -10.10
N GLU A 77 4.07 5.85 -10.97
CA GLU A 77 3.71 6.93 -11.92
C GLU A 77 2.55 6.52 -12.85
N THR A 78 2.43 5.22 -13.19
CA THR A 78 1.31 4.72 -14.01
C THR A 78 -0.04 4.79 -13.32
N LEU A 79 -0.05 4.89 -12.00
CA LEU A 79 -1.25 4.95 -11.17
C LEU A 79 -1.72 6.39 -10.97
N TYR A 80 -0.78 7.26 -10.64
CA TYR A 80 -1.03 8.68 -10.45
C TYR A 80 0.25 9.50 -10.72
N PRO A 81 0.19 10.53 -11.59
CA PRO A 81 1.36 11.33 -11.92
C PRO A 81 2.01 11.98 -10.70
N GLY A 82 3.29 11.73 -10.49
CA GLY A 82 4.07 12.21 -9.35
C GLY A 82 3.99 11.34 -8.10
N LEU A 83 3.32 10.19 -8.15
CA LEU A 83 3.34 9.23 -7.04
C LEU A 83 4.72 8.56 -6.97
N ASP A 84 5.45 8.82 -5.88
CA ASP A 84 6.81 8.32 -5.67
C ASP A 84 6.94 7.76 -4.25
N LEU A 85 7.32 6.49 -4.14
CA LEU A 85 7.52 5.76 -2.88
C LEU A 85 9.00 5.46 -2.60
N THR A 86 9.92 6.03 -3.37
CA THR A 86 11.36 5.74 -3.23
C THR A 86 11.90 6.10 -1.86
N GLU A 87 11.46 7.22 -1.28
CA GLU A 87 11.82 7.64 0.08
C GLU A 87 11.27 6.67 1.14
N GLU A 88 10.02 6.22 1.00
CA GLU A 88 9.40 5.27 1.93
C GLU A 88 10.11 3.91 1.88
N ILE A 89 10.44 3.41 0.68
CA ILE A 89 11.21 2.17 0.50
C ILE A 89 12.59 2.31 1.17
N GLY A 90 13.30 3.42 0.87
CA GLY A 90 14.62 3.70 1.43
C GLY A 90 14.60 3.84 2.95
N ALA A 91 13.64 4.58 3.50
CA ALA A 91 13.49 4.78 4.94
C ALA A 91 13.15 3.47 5.68
N THR A 92 12.23 2.67 5.14
CA THR A 92 11.89 1.36 5.70
C THR A 92 13.11 0.45 5.81
N HIS A 93 13.93 0.40 4.75
CA HIS A 93 15.16 -0.38 4.73
C HIS A 93 16.20 0.17 5.71
N ALA A 94 16.52 1.47 5.63
CA ALA A 94 17.58 2.10 6.42
C ALA A 94 17.29 2.07 7.93
N GLN A 95 16.03 2.18 8.33
CA GLN A 95 15.62 2.18 9.74
C GLN A 95 15.30 0.78 10.28
N GLY A 96 15.32 -0.26 9.43
CA GLY A 96 14.99 -1.63 9.82
C GLY A 96 13.56 -1.79 10.31
N LEU A 97 12.61 -1.08 9.69
CA LEU A 97 11.19 -1.13 10.05
C LEU A 97 10.47 -2.30 9.38
N GLY A 98 11.09 -2.89 8.37
CA GLY A 98 10.51 -3.96 7.56
C GLY A 98 11.30 -4.22 6.29
N ASP A 99 10.60 -4.58 5.22
CA ASP A 99 11.20 -4.83 3.90
C ASP A 99 10.22 -4.49 2.79
N THR A 100 10.73 -4.35 1.57
CA THR A 100 9.87 -4.20 0.39
C THR A 100 9.89 -5.48 -0.43
N VAL A 101 8.72 -6.05 -0.68
CA VAL A 101 8.53 -7.14 -1.64
C VAL A 101 8.45 -6.59 -3.04
N LEU A 102 9.03 -7.32 -3.99
CA LEU A 102 9.15 -6.94 -5.40
C LEU A 102 8.66 -8.09 -6.26
N VAL A 103 7.75 -7.80 -7.17
CA VAL A 103 7.24 -8.74 -8.18
C VAL A 103 7.70 -8.27 -9.54
N GLU A 104 8.52 -9.09 -10.20
CA GLU A 104 9.04 -8.75 -11.52
C GLU A 104 8.03 -9.07 -12.64
N GLY A 105 8.08 -8.27 -13.69
CA GLY A 105 7.33 -8.43 -14.94
C GLY A 105 8.21 -8.20 -16.16
N ALA A 106 7.65 -8.32 -17.35
CA ALA A 106 8.40 -8.19 -18.60
C ALA A 106 9.04 -6.81 -18.81
N GLY A 107 8.50 -5.76 -18.18
CA GLY A 107 8.98 -4.37 -18.31
C GLY A 107 9.62 -3.79 -17.04
N GLY A 108 10.16 -4.62 -16.14
CA GLY A 108 10.68 -4.20 -14.84
C GLY A 108 9.76 -4.62 -13.69
N ILE A 109 9.68 -3.83 -12.63
CA ILE A 109 8.80 -4.12 -11.50
C ILE A 109 7.33 -4.02 -11.94
N ALA A 110 6.60 -5.14 -11.85
CA ALA A 110 5.17 -5.21 -12.11
C ALA A 110 4.36 -4.80 -10.87
N ALA A 111 4.84 -5.18 -9.68
CA ALA A 111 4.22 -4.78 -8.42
C ALA A 111 5.25 -4.73 -7.29
N PHE A 112 4.99 -3.91 -6.29
CA PHE A 112 5.80 -3.84 -5.08
C PHE A 112 4.94 -3.52 -3.86
N ALA A 113 5.42 -3.91 -2.66
CA ALA A 113 4.78 -3.50 -1.42
C ALA A 113 5.83 -3.24 -0.32
N VAL A 114 5.72 -2.07 0.30
CA VAL A 114 6.46 -1.72 1.51
C VAL A 114 5.73 -2.35 2.68
N CYS A 115 6.40 -3.28 3.36
CA CYS A 115 5.85 -4.03 4.47
C CYS A 115 6.61 -3.71 5.76
N HIS A 116 5.89 -3.27 6.78
CA HIS A 116 6.42 -3.08 8.13
C HIS A 116 6.16 -4.33 8.98
N TYR A 117 7.11 -4.69 9.84
CA TYR A 117 6.97 -5.79 10.80
C TYR A 117 7.91 -5.63 11.98
N GLY A 118 7.54 -6.28 13.10
CA GLY A 118 8.33 -6.24 14.32
C GLY A 118 7.98 -5.06 15.23
N ALA A 119 8.28 -5.22 16.53
CA ALA A 119 7.84 -4.34 17.62
C ALA A 119 8.29 -2.87 17.51
N ARG A 120 9.31 -2.56 16.69
CA ARG A 120 9.81 -1.19 16.49
C ARG A 120 9.10 -0.47 15.33
N SER A 121 8.25 -1.15 14.59
CA SER A 121 7.48 -0.59 13.49
C SER A 121 6.03 -0.32 13.91
N GLU A 122 5.29 0.40 13.11
CA GLU A 122 3.86 0.63 13.32
C GLU A 122 2.99 -0.63 13.19
N ALA A 123 3.54 -1.73 12.65
CA ALA A 123 2.85 -3.01 12.56
C ALA A 123 2.63 -3.68 13.93
N GLY A 124 3.47 -3.35 14.93
CA GLY A 124 3.50 -4.05 16.19
C GLY A 124 4.14 -5.44 16.10
N ALA A 125 4.04 -6.23 17.19
CA ALA A 125 4.76 -7.48 17.32
C ALA A 125 4.21 -8.64 16.47
N ASP A 126 2.92 -8.60 16.12
CA ASP A 126 2.19 -9.75 15.60
C ASP A 126 1.69 -9.59 14.16
N ASN A 127 2.10 -8.53 13.46
CA ASN A 127 1.61 -8.26 12.12
C ASN A 127 2.75 -7.99 11.14
N CYS A 128 2.53 -8.41 9.89
CA CYS A 128 3.17 -7.83 8.72
C CYS A 128 2.18 -6.84 8.11
N PHE A 129 2.43 -5.56 8.27
CA PHE A 129 1.56 -4.50 7.77
C PHE A 129 2.04 -4.01 6.40
N VAL A 130 1.19 -4.12 5.39
CA VAL A 130 1.43 -3.53 4.09
C VAL A 130 1.15 -2.03 4.20
N LYS A 131 2.20 -1.25 4.41
CA LYS A 131 2.15 0.21 4.51
C LYS A 131 1.66 0.83 3.21
N PHE A 132 2.22 0.38 2.11
CA PHE A 132 1.82 0.73 0.76
C PHE A 132 2.14 -0.41 -0.20
N GLY A 133 1.20 -0.76 -1.06
CA GLY A 133 1.41 -1.74 -2.13
C GLY A 133 0.82 -1.22 -3.43
N ALA A 134 1.53 -1.39 -4.53
CA ALA A 134 1.13 -0.90 -5.85
C ALA A 134 1.39 -1.92 -6.93
N VAL A 135 0.46 -2.03 -7.87
CA VAL A 135 0.60 -2.80 -9.09
C VAL A 135 0.65 -1.82 -10.27
N ARG A 136 1.62 -2.00 -11.15
CA ARG A 136 1.73 -1.22 -12.40
C ARG A 136 0.41 -1.26 -13.19
N GLY A 137 -0.08 -0.12 -13.62
CA GLY A 137 -1.27 -0.05 -14.46
C GLY A 137 -1.11 -0.85 -15.76
N GLY A 138 -2.16 -1.58 -16.14
CA GLY A 138 -2.16 -2.39 -17.37
C GLY A 138 -3.07 -3.60 -17.30
N ALA A 139 -3.05 -4.40 -18.36
CA ALA A 139 -3.96 -5.55 -18.53
C ALA A 139 -3.70 -6.70 -17.55
N SER A 140 -2.46 -6.83 -17.04
CA SER A 140 -2.07 -7.87 -16.06
C SER A 140 -2.38 -7.48 -14.60
N GLY A 141 -3.01 -6.33 -14.37
CA GLY A 141 -3.17 -5.77 -13.01
C GLY A 141 -3.75 -6.73 -11.98
N GLU A 142 -4.77 -7.50 -12.33
CA GLU A 142 -5.39 -8.48 -11.43
C GLU A 142 -4.45 -9.63 -11.07
N GLU A 143 -3.75 -10.19 -12.06
CA GLU A 143 -2.78 -11.26 -11.87
C GLU A 143 -1.59 -10.79 -11.03
N ASP A 144 -1.02 -9.64 -11.37
CA ASP A 144 0.11 -9.06 -10.64
C ASP A 144 -0.28 -8.67 -9.20
N TYR A 145 -1.53 -8.26 -8.97
CA TYR A 145 -2.05 -8.03 -7.63
C TYR A 145 -2.14 -9.32 -6.81
N SER A 146 -2.60 -10.42 -7.43
CA SER A 146 -2.60 -11.73 -6.78
C SER A 146 -1.20 -12.16 -6.38
N ARG A 147 -0.22 -12.01 -7.30
CA ARG A 147 1.21 -12.29 -7.04
C ARG A 147 1.78 -11.41 -5.93
N LEU A 148 1.40 -10.13 -5.88
CA LEU A 148 1.82 -9.21 -4.82
C LEU A 148 1.32 -9.66 -3.44
N LEU A 149 0.05 -10.06 -3.34
CA LEU A 149 -0.52 -10.56 -2.09
C LEU A 149 0.16 -11.87 -1.66
N ASP A 150 0.45 -12.78 -2.59
CA ASP A 150 1.23 -14.00 -2.31
C ASP A 150 2.61 -13.67 -1.76
N ALA A 151 3.28 -12.66 -2.33
CA ALA A 151 4.60 -12.21 -1.88
C ALA A 151 4.55 -11.57 -0.48
N CYS A 152 3.53 -10.77 -0.17
CA CYS A 152 3.33 -10.21 1.16
C CYS A 152 3.10 -11.29 2.22
N GLU A 153 2.27 -12.27 1.91
CA GLU A 153 2.00 -13.41 2.80
C GLU A 153 3.25 -14.28 2.99
N ALA A 154 4.03 -14.53 1.90
CA ALA A 154 5.29 -15.26 1.97
C ALA A 154 6.35 -14.51 2.79
N LEU A 155 6.45 -13.17 2.66
CA LEU A 155 7.31 -12.36 3.52
C LEU A 155 6.90 -12.51 4.99
N ALA A 156 5.61 -12.35 5.30
CA ALA A 156 5.09 -12.48 6.66
C ALA A 156 5.44 -13.83 7.28
N ALA A 157 5.26 -14.93 6.52
CA ALA A 157 5.66 -16.28 6.95
C ALA A 157 7.17 -16.37 7.23
N ALA A 158 7.99 -15.83 6.32
CA ALA A 158 9.46 -15.91 6.42
C ALA A 158 10.03 -15.10 7.59
N VAL A 159 9.32 -14.05 8.06
CA VAL A 159 9.72 -13.24 9.22
C VAL A 159 8.95 -13.62 10.50
N GLY A 160 8.17 -14.69 10.46
CA GLY A 160 7.47 -15.24 11.63
C GLY A 160 6.24 -14.44 12.08
N MET A 161 5.67 -13.61 11.22
CA MET A 161 4.46 -12.86 11.54
C MET A 161 3.21 -13.73 11.32
N PRO A 162 2.30 -13.83 12.30
CA PRO A 162 1.11 -14.68 12.17
C PRO A 162 0.00 -14.10 11.27
N LYS A 163 0.03 -12.78 11.01
CA LYS A 163 -0.99 -12.08 10.22
C LYS A 163 -0.39 -11.10 9.22
N VAL A 164 -1.07 -10.94 8.09
CA VAL A 164 -0.88 -9.79 7.18
C VAL A 164 -2.01 -8.79 7.41
N LEU A 165 -1.66 -7.51 7.52
CA LEU A 165 -2.58 -6.39 7.65
C LEU A 165 -2.44 -5.51 6.41
N ALA A 166 -3.55 -5.15 5.77
CA ALA A 166 -3.56 -4.33 4.56
C ALA A 166 -4.79 -3.43 4.51
N GLY A 167 -4.63 -2.23 3.98
CA GLY A 167 -5.71 -1.29 3.76
C GLY A 167 -6.23 -1.33 2.32
N ALA A 168 -7.53 -1.19 2.14
CA ALA A 168 -8.15 -1.03 0.83
C ALA A 168 -9.28 0.00 0.87
N ASN A 169 -9.15 1.05 0.06
CA ASN A 169 -10.25 1.97 -0.19
C ASN A 169 -11.28 1.31 -1.12
N MET A 170 -12.57 1.38 -0.76
CA MET A 170 -13.65 0.68 -1.51
C MET A 170 -13.91 1.27 -2.91
N ALA A 171 -13.36 2.44 -3.25
CA ALA A 171 -13.33 2.93 -4.62
C ALA A 171 -12.47 2.06 -5.54
N ARG A 172 -11.49 1.34 -4.99
CA ARG A 172 -10.69 0.31 -5.67
C ARG A 172 -11.38 -1.04 -5.49
N HIS A 173 -12.59 -1.15 -6.05
CA HIS A 173 -13.51 -2.26 -5.80
C HIS A 173 -12.91 -3.63 -6.08
N GLU A 174 -12.16 -3.76 -7.17
CA GLU A 174 -11.52 -5.01 -7.58
C GLU A 174 -10.47 -5.44 -6.53
N ALA A 175 -9.61 -4.51 -6.09
CA ALA A 175 -8.62 -4.78 -5.05
C ALA A 175 -9.28 -5.21 -3.73
N TYR A 176 -10.32 -4.52 -3.31
CA TYR A 176 -11.09 -4.89 -2.11
C TYR A 176 -11.72 -6.29 -2.22
N ARG A 177 -12.35 -6.61 -3.36
CA ARG A 177 -12.93 -7.94 -3.59
C ARG A 177 -11.91 -9.06 -3.55
N HIS A 178 -10.71 -8.83 -4.09
CA HIS A 178 -9.60 -9.79 -4.02
C HIS A 178 -9.22 -10.10 -2.57
N LEU A 179 -9.08 -9.08 -1.72
CA LEU A 179 -8.80 -9.29 -0.29
C LEU A 179 -9.89 -10.13 0.37
N VAL A 180 -11.16 -9.78 0.14
CA VAL A 180 -12.31 -10.54 0.68
C VAL A 180 -12.29 -12.01 0.22
N ALA A 181 -12.05 -12.27 -1.08
CA ALA A 181 -11.98 -13.61 -1.65
C ALA A 181 -10.81 -14.44 -1.07
N ARG A 182 -9.70 -13.78 -0.68
CA ARG A 182 -8.56 -14.41 0.00
C ARG A 182 -8.78 -14.62 1.51
N GLY A 183 -9.95 -14.25 2.03
CA GLY A 183 -10.29 -14.45 3.44
C GLY A 183 -9.88 -13.32 4.37
N TYR A 184 -9.39 -12.19 3.85
CA TYR A 184 -9.17 -11.02 4.68
C TYR A 184 -10.47 -10.54 5.30
N ARG A 185 -10.40 -10.12 6.57
CA ARG A 185 -11.53 -9.60 7.34
C ARG A 185 -11.23 -8.18 7.78
N THR A 186 -12.22 -7.30 7.71
CA THR A 186 -12.11 -5.92 8.17
C THR A 186 -11.97 -5.88 9.69
N GLU A 187 -10.92 -5.25 10.19
CA GLU A 187 -10.71 -4.98 11.62
C GLU A 187 -11.13 -3.55 11.97
N ILE A 188 -10.81 -2.59 11.11
CA ILE A 188 -11.11 -1.17 11.33
C ILE A 188 -11.71 -0.60 10.04
N GLN A 189 -12.69 0.27 10.21
CA GLN A 189 -13.26 1.04 9.10
C GLN A 189 -13.05 2.52 9.34
N GLY A 190 -12.65 3.21 8.29
CA GLY A 190 -12.57 4.65 8.27
C GLY A 190 -13.08 5.22 6.95
N VAL A 191 -12.98 6.51 6.82
CA VAL A 191 -13.25 7.21 5.58
C VAL A 191 -12.00 7.92 5.12
N THR A 192 -11.65 7.73 3.86
CA THR A 192 -10.62 8.54 3.22
C THR A 192 -11.21 9.88 2.83
N MET A 193 -10.53 10.96 3.17
CA MET A 193 -10.94 12.31 2.81
C MET A 193 -9.87 12.93 1.91
N HIS A 194 -10.30 13.51 0.78
CA HIS A 194 -9.40 14.12 -0.18
C HIS A 194 -9.70 15.61 -0.31
N LYS A 195 -8.62 16.39 -0.34
CA LYS A 195 -8.71 17.84 -0.60
C LYS A 195 -9.26 18.07 -2.01
N ASP A 196 -10.08 19.10 -2.16
CA ASP A 196 -10.69 19.50 -3.43
C ASP A 196 -11.50 18.38 -4.12
N ASN A 197 -11.88 17.35 -3.35
CA ASN A 197 -12.61 16.18 -3.83
C ASN A 197 -11.90 15.40 -4.96
N ASP A 198 -10.58 15.52 -5.10
CA ASP A 198 -9.81 14.80 -6.09
C ASP A 198 -9.74 13.29 -5.75
N PRO A 199 -10.18 12.39 -6.65
CA PRO A 199 -10.12 10.95 -6.40
C PRO A 199 -8.70 10.38 -6.30
N GLY A 200 -7.70 11.03 -6.86
CA GLY A 200 -6.36 10.47 -6.97
C GLY A 200 -6.37 9.13 -7.71
N TYR A 201 -5.71 8.14 -7.12
CA TYR A 201 -5.75 6.75 -7.62
C TYR A 201 -6.88 5.91 -6.99
N CYS A 202 -7.78 6.50 -6.17
CA CYS A 202 -8.93 5.81 -5.61
C CYS A 202 -10.07 5.71 -6.64
N ARG A 203 -9.93 4.78 -7.61
CA ARG A 203 -10.87 4.54 -8.71
C ARG A 203 -10.87 3.06 -9.12
N PRO A 204 -11.93 2.57 -9.80
CA PRO A 204 -11.99 1.20 -10.31
C PRO A 204 -10.80 0.86 -11.23
N GLY A 205 -10.40 -0.42 -11.24
CA GLY A 205 -9.29 -0.92 -12.05
C GLY A 205 -7.90 -0.59 -11.53
N VAL A 206 -7.79 0.07 -10.38
CA VAL A 206 -6.51 0.36 -9.71
C VAL A 206 -6.29 -0.61 -8.57
N TYR A 207 -5.12 -1.25 -8.58
CA TYR A 207 -4.71 -2.21 -7.55
C TYR A 207 -3.64 -1.60 -6.65
N VAL A 208 -4.09 -0.98 -5.57
CA VAL A 208 -3.25 -0.36 -4.54
C VAL A 208 -3.73 -0.80 -3.16
N LEU A 209 -2.79 -1.10 -2.29
CA LEU A 209 -2.98 -1.33 -0.86
C LEU A 209 -2.47 -0.11 -0.11
N ASP A 210 -3.34 0.56 0.58
CA ASP A 210 -3.01 1.64 1.51
C ASP A 210 -4.19 1.94 2.43
N ASP A 211 -3.94 2.57 3.54
CA ASP A 211 -4.96 3.05 4.46
C ASP A 211 -4.76 4.51 4.90
N TRP A 212 -3.71 5.16 4.43
CA TRP A 212 -3.40 6.57 4.74
C TRP A 212 -3.32 6.91 6.24
N ARG A 213 -2.83 5.98 7.04
CA ARG A 213 -2.54 6.22 8.46
C ARG A 213 -1.26 6.99 8.66
#